data_f4384193b71e3acb595c8c59dce773f0
#
_entry.id   f4384193b71e3acb595c8c59dce773f0
#
_cell.length_a   1.000
_cell.length_b   1.000
_cell.length_c   1.000
_cell.angle_alpha   90.00
_cell.angle_beta   90.00
_cell.angle_gamma   90.00
#
_symmetry.space_group_name_H-M   'P 1'
#
loop_
_entity.id
_entity.type
_entity.pdbx_description
1 polymer ?
#
loop_
_entity_poly.entity_id
_entity_poly.type
_entity_poly.pdbx_seq_one_letter_code
_entity_poly.pdbx_strand_id
1 'polypeptide(L)'
;MIFWEVCGAIFGLMIIGAWYMETYLDTTFSSNSRTITSRMSSSARSQATTRPLVGLGFFICSLGEAIYELSSYYIVTGILIVTGLLCFLIAAIYHFFPLSVPRWADARYQHMKRHGMLDKNGDPLPQFEVPEDAEDPTTNDQTEDTL
;
A
#
# COMPACT_ATOMS: atom_id res chain seq x y z
N MET A 1 -29.00 9.73 7.36
CA MET A 1 -27.66 9.32 7.88
C MET A 1 -26.65 9.08 6.77
N ILE A 2 -27.01 9.17 5.51
CA ILE A 2 -26.16 8.95 4.31
C ILE A 2 -24.83 9.76 4.27
N PHE A 3 -24.71 10.79 5.09
CA PHE A 3 -23.51 11.64 5.12
C PHE A 3 -22.23 10.88 5.54
N TRP A 4 -22.32 10.00 6.53
CA TRP A 4 -21.15 9.26 7.04
C TRP A 4 -20.70 8.18 6.05
N GLU A 5 -21.65 7.54 5.37
CA GLU A 5 -21.40 6.52 4.34
C GLU A 5 -20.70 7.16 3.13
N VAL A 6 -21.15 8.34 2.71
CA VAL A 6 -20.51 9.10 1.62
C VAL A 6 -19.09 9.52 2.03
N CYS A 7 -18.90 10.02 3.26
CA CYS A 7 -17.58 10.38 3.76
C CYS A 7 -16.63 9.15 3.82
N GLY A 8 -17.13 8.01 4.28
CA GLY A 8 -16.37 6.77 4.33
C GLY A 8 -15.98 6.26 2.94
N ALA A 9 -16.89 6.32 1.97
CA ALA A 9 -16.62 5.95 0.59
C ALA A 9 -15.57 6.88 -0.06
N ILE A 10 -15.70 8.20 0.13
CA ILE A 10 -14.72 9.19 -0.37
C ILE A 10 -13.35 8.92 0.28
N PHE A 11 -13.31 8.69 1.58
CA PHE A 11 -12.07 8.41 2.30
C PHE A 11 -11.39 7.14 1.77
N GLY A 12 -12.16 6.07 1.55
CA GLY A 12 -11.65 4.84 0.93
C GLY A 12 -11.05 5.08 -0.46
N LEU A 13 -11.75 5.84 -1.31
CA LEU A 13 -11.26 6.23 -2.65
C LEU A 13 -10.01 7.10 -2.58
N MET A 14 -9.90 8.02 -1.62
CA MET A 14 -8.71 8.84 -1.43
C MET A 14 -7.48 7.99 -1.07
N ILE A 15 -7.64 6.99 -0.20
CA ILE A 15 -6.56 6.07 0.16
C ILE A 15 -6.10 5.27 -1.07
N ILE A 16 -7.04 4.73 -1.85
CA ILE A 16 -6.74 3.97 -3.08
C ILE A 16 -6.07 4.89 -4.10
N GLY A 17 -6.58 6.10 -4.28
CA GLY A 17 -6.02 7.09 -5.21
C GLY A 17 -4.59 7.49 -4.82
N ALA A 18 -4.33 7.75 -3.55
CA ALA A 18 -3.00 8.08 -3.06
C ALA A 18 -2.01 6.91 -3.28
N TRP A 19 -2.43 5.68 -2.98
CA TRP A 19 -1.65 4.49 -3.26
C TRP A 19 -1.37 4.32 -4.76
N TYR A 20 -2.38 4.51 -5.62
CA TYR A 20 -2.23 4.42 -7.07
C TYR A 20 -1.23 5.46 -7.59
N MET A 21 -1.34 6.70 -7.13
CA MET A 21 -0.40 7.77 -7.49
C MET A 21 1.04 7.44 -7.05
N GLU A 22 1.21 6.88 -5.85
CA GLU A 22 2.52 6.50 -5.33
C GLU A 22 3.13 5.33 -6.12
N THR A 23 2.32 4.37 -6.56
CA THR A 23 2.78 3.14 -7.21
C THR A 23 2.97 3.30 -8.71
N TYR A 24 2.06 4.00 -9.39
CA TYR A 24 1.99 4.04 -10.86
C TYR A 24 2.35 5.38 -11.48
N LEU A 25 2.38 6.48 -10.72
CA LEU A 25 2.70 7.82 -11.23
C LEU A 25 4.04 8.31 -10.67
N ASP A 26 4.95 8.73 -11.58
CA ASP A 26 6.21 9.38 -11.21
C ASP A 26 5.98 10.89 -11.06
N THR A 27 5.29 11.29 -9.99
CA THR A 27 5.04 12.68 -9.63
C THR A 27 5.95 13.13 -8.49
N THR A 28 6.12 14.44 -8.32
CA THR A 28 6.83 15.02 -7.17
C THR A 28 6.22 14.55 -5.84
N PHE A 29 4.90 14.36 -5.81
CA PHE A 29 4.19 13.80 -4.65
C PHE A 29 4.66 12.36 -4.36
N SER A 30 4.76 11.51 -5.39
CA SER A 30 5.19 10.13 -5.22
C SER A 30 6.63 10.01 -4.74
N SER A 31 7.54 10.87 -5.22
CA SER A 31 8.94 10.90 -4.78
C SER A 31 9.07 11.32 -3.31
N ASN A 32 8.34 12.35 -2.90
CA ASN A 32 8.30 12.81 -1.51
C ASN A 32 7.67 11.75 -0.58
N SER A 33 6.57 11.14 -0.99
CA SER A 33 5.91 10.08 -0.23
C SER A 33 6.83 8.87 -0.02
N ARG A 34 7.54 8.43 -1.06
CA ARG A 34 8.53 7.33 -0.97
C ARG A 34 9.67 7.67 -0.02
N THR A 35 10.18 8.91 -0.06
CA THR A 35 11.26 9.37 0.83
C THR A 35 10.81 9.38 2.29
N ILE A 36 9.61 9.87 2.57
CA ILE A 36 9.04 9.88 3.92
C ILE A 36 8.80 8.46 4.41
N THR A 37 8.21 7.61 3.57
CA THR A 37 7.89 6.23 3.91
C THR A 37 9.15 5.40 4.15
N SER A 38 10.21 5.59 3.37
CA SER A 38 11.49 4.88 3.57
C SER A 38 12.18 5.25 4.88
N ARG A 39 12.00 6.49 5.35
CA ARG A 39 12.57 6.94 6.65
C ARG A 39 11.77 6.46 7.86
N MET A 40 10.48 6.20 7.71
CA MET A 40 9.59 5.90 8.83
C MET A 40 9.52 4.42 9.20
N SER A 41 9.97 3.47 8.38
CA SER A 41 9.72 2.06 8.69
C SER A 41 10.46 1.04 7.83
N SER A 42 11.02 0.04 8.49
CA SER A 42 11.29 -1.30 7.94
C SER A 42 10.01 -1.97 7.37
N SER A 43 8.85 -1.43 7.64
CA SER A 43 7.51 -1.88 7.23
C SER A 43 7.02 -1.27 5.90
N ALA A 44 7.85 -0.54 5.15
CA ALA A 44 7.44 0.07 3.87
C ALA A 44 6.85 -0.95 2.88
N ARG A 45 7.39 -2.17 2.88
CA ARG A 45 6.89 -3.27 2.04
C ARG A 45 5.46 -3.68 2.40
N SER A 46 5.14 -3.78 3.69
CA SER A 46 3.79 -4.16 4.13
C SER A 46 2.76 -3.09 3.79
N GLN A 47 3.12 -1.82 3.84
CA GLN A 47 2.23 -0.71 3.53
C GLN A 47 1.79 -0.69 2.05
N ALA A 48 2.60 -1.18 1.12
CA ALA A 48 2.27 -1.23 -0.30
C ALA A 48 1.00 -2.07 -0.59
N THR A 49 0.80 -3.16 0.15
CA THR A 49 -0.38 -4.02 0.01
C THR A 49 -1.49 -3.64 0.99
N THR A 50 -1.13 -3.23 2.20
CA THR A 50 -2.10 -2.87 3.25
C THR A 50 -2.94 -1.65 2.88
N ARG A 51 -2.34 -0.59 2.32
CA ARG A 51 -3.05 0.65 1.96
C ARG A 51 -4.22 0.43 0.99
N PRO A 52 -4.04 -0.22 -0.18
CA PRO A 52 -5.15 -0.42 -1.10
C PRO A 52 -6.25 -1.32 -0.52
N LEU A 53 -5.89 -2.32 0.29
CA LEU A 53 -6.85 -3.20 0.94
C LEU A 53 -7.69 -2.47 2.00
N VAL A 54 -7.05 -1.60 2.80
CA VAL A 54 -7.76 -0.76 3.78
C VAL A 54 -8.70 0.21 3.07
N GLY A 55 -8.23 0.90 2.02
CA GLY A 55 -9.07 1.81 1.22
C GLY A 55 -10.26 1.09 0.60
N LEU A 56 -10.04 -0.10 0.04
CA LEU A 56 -11.09 -0.94 -0.54
C LEU A 56 -12.08 -1.41 0.52
N GLY A 57 -11.62 -1.80 1.70
CA GLY A 57 -12.45 -2.17 2.84
C GLY A 57 -13.39 -1.05 3.25
N PHE A 58 -12.86 0.18 3.44
CA PHE A 58 -13.69 1.36 3.74
C PHE A 58 -14.73 1.63 2.66
N PHE A 59 -14.32 1.60 1.40
CA PHE A 59 -15.22 1.86 0.27
C PHE A 59 -16.37 0.84 0.22
N ILE A 60 -16.06 -0.46 0.31
CA ILE A 60 -17.06 -1.53 0.23
C ILE A 60 -18.01 -1.52 1.44
N CYS A 61 -17.50 -1.32 2.66
CA CYS A 61 -18.34 -1.23 3.85
C CYS A 61 -19.30 -0.04 3.75
N SER A 62 -18.78 1.14 3.39
CA SER A 62 -19.62 2.35 3.24
C SER A 62 -20.67 2.19 2.14
N LEU A 63 -20.33 1.53 1.03
CA LEU A 63 -21.29 1.20 -0.02
C LEU A 63 -22.38 0.25 0.48
N GLY A 64 -22.02 -0.76 1.28
CA GLY A 64 -22.95 -1.70 1.89
C GLY A 64 -23.96 -0.99 2.79
N GLU A 65 -23.50 -0.10 3.65
CA GLU A 65 -24.37 0.68 4.54
C GLU A 65 -25.28 1.64 3.76
N ALA A 66 -24.76 2.32 2.73
CA ALA A 66 -25.55 3.17 1.87
C ALA A 66 -26.67 2.40 1.13
N ILE A 67 -26.40 1.20 0.64
CA ILE A 67 -27.41 0.34 0.02
C ILE A 67 -28.47 -0.07 1.04
N TYR A 68 -28.07 -0.37 2.27
CA TYR A 68 -29.00 -0.71 3.35
C TYR A 68 -29.98 0.43 3.63
N GLU A 69 -29.49 1.66 3.76
CA GLU A 69 -30.34 2.82 4.02
C GLU A 69 -31.30 3.13 2.86
N LEU A 70 -30.84 2.95 1.61
CA LEU A 70 -31.63 3.29 0.42
C LEU A 70 -32.66 2.21 0.05
N SER A 71 -32.37 0.95 0.25
CA SER A 71 -33.11 -0.14 -0.38
C SER A 71 -33.50 -1.28 0.56
N SER A 72 -33.00 -1.28 1.82
CA SER A 72 -33.21 -2.33 2.82
C SER A 72 -32.87 -3.76 2.35
N TYR A 73 -31.96 -3.89 1.38
CA TYR A 73 -31.50 -5.20 0.87
C TYR A 73 -30.49 -5.85 1.82
N TYR A 74 -30.94 -6.50 2.89
CA TYR A 74 -30.13 -7.11 3.93
C TYR A 74 -29.07 -8.09 3.42
N ILE A 75 -29.39 -8.91 2.41
CA ILE A 75 -28.49 -9.91 1.88
C ILE A 75 -27.31 -9.25 1.17
N VAL A 76 -27.58 -8.28 0.29
CA VAL A 76 -26.54 -7.57 -0.46
C VAL A 76 -25.65 -6.78 0.49
N THR A 77 -26.24 -6.07 1.45
CA THR A 77 -25.52 -5.35 2.51
C THR A 77 -24.62 -6.29 3.31
N GLY A 78 -25.15 -7.43 3.74
CA GLY A 78 -24.39 -8.43 4.49
C GLY A 78 -23.17 -8.93 3.71
N ILE A 79 -23.33 -9.24 2.42
CA ILE A 79 -22.23 -9.68 1.54
C ILE A 79 -21.16 -8.58 1.43
N LEU A 80 -21.55 -7.33 1.22
CA LEU A 80 -20.61 -6.22 1.10
C LEU A 80 -19.86 -5.97 2.39
N ILE A 81 -20.53 -5.95 3.54
CA ILE A 81 -19.88 -5.76 4.85
C ILE A 81 -18.88 -6.89 5.13
N VAL A 82 -19.28 -8.15 4.91
CA VAL A 82 -18.37 -9.30 5.08
C VAL A 82 -17.16 -9.19 4.16
N THR A 83 -17.36 -8.79 2.90
CA THR A 83 -16.28 -8.59 1.94
C THR A 83 -15.32 -7.47 2.39
N GLY A 84 -15.85 -6.34 2.85
CA GLY A 84 -15.04 -5.24 3.38
C GLY A 84 -14.24 -5.65 4.63
N LEU A 85 -14.87 -6.40 5.56
CA LEU A 85 -14.18 -6.93 6.73
C LEU A 85 -13.07 -7.94 6.34
N LEU A 86 -13.28 -8.74 5.30
CA LEU A 86 -12.27 -9.65 4.76
C LEU A 86 -11.06 -8.86 4.20
N CYS A 87 -11.29 -7.73 3.54
CA CYS A 87 -10.21 -6.85 3.10
C CYS A 87 -9.38 -6.32 4.28
N PHE A 88 -10.02 -5.91 5.37
CA PHE A 88 -9.31 -5.49 6.59
C PHE A 88 -8.53 -6.65 7.24
N LEU A 89 -9.10 -7.84 7.27
CA LEU A 89 -8.42 -9.03 7.80
C LEU A 89 -7.16 -9.35 6.99
N ILE A 90 -7.26 -9.35 5.66
CA ILE A 90 -6.11 -9.58 4.77
C ILE A 90 -5.08 -8.46 4.95
N ALA A 91 -5.50 -7.20 5.04
CA ALA A 91 -4.62 -6.07 5.32
C ALA A 91 -3.87 -6.25 6.66
N ALA A 92 -4.56 -6.71 7.71
CA ALA A 92 -3.95 -6.99 9.00
C ALA A 92 -2.92 -8.14 8.90
N ILE A 93 -3.22 -9.20 8.15
CA ILE A 93 -2.27 -10.30 7.92
C ILE A 93 -1.00 -9.77 7.25
N TYR A 94 -1.11 -8.96 6.19
CA TYR A 94 0.05 -8.35 5.53
C TYR A 94 0.79 -7.35 6.42
N HIS A 95 0.12 -6.75 7.38
CA HIS A 95 0.74 -5.81 8.32
C HIS A 95 1.57 -6.53 9.39
N PHE A 96 1.06 -7.62 9.95
CA PHE A 96 1.70 -8.33 11.07
C PHE A 96 2.68 -9.42 10.62
N PHE A 97 2.49 -9.99 9.44
CA PHE A 97 3.35 -11.04 8.91
C PHE A 97 4.23 -10.50 7.79
N PRO A 98 5.54 -10.83 7.75
CA PRO A 98 6.46 -10.39 6.69
C PRO A 98 6.24 -11.22 5.40
N LEU A 99 5.05 -11.06 4.81
CA LEU A 99 4.73 -11.72 3.55
C LEU A 99 5.39 -11.00 2.37
N SER A 100 5.72 -11.77 1.33
CA SER A 100 6.24 -11.21 0.09
C SER A 100 5.19 -10.32 -0.58
N VAL A 101 5.59 -9.09 -0.93
CA VAL A 101 4.73 -8.15 -1.64
C VAL A 101 4.51 -8.63 -3.06
N PRO A 102 3.26 -8.73 -3.53
CA PRO A 102 2.98 -9.08 -4.92
C PRO A 102 3.57 -8.02 -5.86
N ARG A 103 4.15 -8.45 -7.00
CA ARG A 103 4.79 -7.57 -7.99
C ARG A 103 3.91 -6.41 -8.47
N TRP A 104 2.60 -6.58 -8.49
CA TRP A 104 1.65 -5.52 -8.89
C TRP A 104 1.52 -4.40 -7.86
N ALA A 105 1.73 -4.69 -6.58
CA ALA A 105 1.62 -3.71 -5.49
C ALA A 105 2.98 -3.08 -5.12
N ASP A 106 4.08 -3.63 -5.62
CA ASP A 106 5.43 -3.14 -5.33
C ASP A 106 5.75 -1.91 -6.20
N ALA A 107 5.75 -0.74 -5.57
CA ALA A 107 6.07 0.52 -6.25
C ALA A 107 7.49 0.53 -6.84
N ARG A 108 8.46 -0.14 -6.20
CA ARG A 108 9.84 -0.25 -6.69
C ARG A 108 9.89 -1.10 -7.97
N TYR A 109 9.23 -2.26 -7.95
CA TYR A 109 9.13 -3.11 -9.14
C TYR A 109 8.45 -2.39 -10.31
N GLN A 110 7.35 -1.69 -10.06
CA GLN A 110 6.63 -0.94 -11.08
C GLN A 110 7.47 0.22 -11.66
N HIS A 111 8.25 0.89 -10.82
CA HIS A 111 9.18 1.92 -11.27
C HIS A 111 10.28 1.34 -12.15
N MET A 112 10.96 0.27 -11.71
CA MET A 112 12.00 -0.40 -12.49
C MET A 112 11.47 -0.93 -13.82
N LYS A 113 10.25 -1.48 -13.83
CA LYS A 113 9.59 -1.97 -15.04
C LYS A 113 9.36 -0.84 -16.06
N ARG A 114 8.93 0.34 -15.63
CA ARG A 114 8.69 1.50 -16.51
C ARG A 114 9.97 2.07 -17.10
N HIS A 115 11.04 2.04 -16.35
CA HIS A 115 12.34 2.58 -16.79
C HIS A 115 13.26 1.55 -17.48
N GLY A 116 12.74 0.35 -17.77
CA GLY A 116 13.51 -0.69 -18.48
C GLY A 116 14.69 -1.24 -17.68
N MET A 117 14.63 -1.20 -16.35
CA MET A 117 15.66 -1.65 -15.43
C MET A 117 15.53 -3.14 -15.07
N LEU A 118 14.61 -3.87 -15.71
CA LEU A 118 14.35 -5.29 -15.47
C LEU A 118 14.84 -6.11 -16.66
N ASP A 119 15.40 -7.29 -16.39
CA ASP A 119 15.69 -8.31 -17.37
C ASP A 119 14.40 -8.97 -17.92
N LYS A 120 14.54 -9.81 -18.96
CA LYS A 120 13.42 -10.57 -19.57
C LYS A 120 12.66 -11.43 -18.60
N ASN A 121 13.27 -11.85 -17.50
CA ASN A 121 12.66 -12.63 -16.43
C ASN A 121 11.92 -11.77 -15.40
N GLY A 122 12.05 -10.44 -15.46
CA GLY A 122 11.48 -9.51 -14.50
C GLY A 122 12.33 -9.33 -13.25
N ASP A 123 13.61 -9.69 -13.30
CA ASP A 123 14.57 -9.46 -12.23
C ASP A 123 15.36 -8.16 -12.48
N PRO A 124 15.82 -7.44 -11.44
CA PRO A 124 16.62 -6.23 -11.59
C PRO A 124 17.91 -6.53 -12.36
N LEU A 125 18.28 -5.62 -13.26
CA LEU A 125 19.60 -5.71 -13.92
C LEU A 125 20.71 -5.52 -12.86
N PRO A 126 21.86 -6.22 -12.96
CA PRO A 126 22.92 -6.22 -11.93
C PRO A 126 23.42 -4.81 -11.55
N GLN A 127 23.39 -3.87 -12.47
CA GLN A 127 23.78 -2.47 -12.24
C GLN A 127 22.79 -1.68 -11.36
N PHE A 128 21.58 -2.21 -11.14
CA PHE A 128 20.51 -1.60 -10.33
C PHE A 128 20.16 -2.43 -9.10
N GLU A 129 20.89 -3.53 -8.86
CA GLU A 129 20.79 -4.26 -7.60
C GLU A 129 21.35 -3.38 -6.48
N VAL A 130 20.51 -3.06 -5.50
CA VAL A 130 20.97 -2.43 -4.27
C VAL A 130 21.61 -3.53 -3.43
N PRO A 131 22.88 -3.38 -3.00
CA PRO A 131 23.50 -4.33 -2.12
C PRO A 131 22.62 -4.56 -0.88
N GLU A 132 22.45 -5.82 -0.48
CA GLU A 132 21.63 -6.19 0.70
C GLU A 132 22.11 -5.50 1.98
N ASP A 133 23.39 -5.13 2.04
CA ASP A 133 24.04 -4.46 3.16
C ASP A 133 23.73 -2.95 3.25
N ALA A 134 23.05 -2.35 2.27
CA ALA A 134 22.69 -0.93 2.26
C ALA A 134 21.36 -0.63 3.00
N GLU A 135 20.68 -1.64 3.52
CA GLU A 135 19.40 -1.46 4.24
C GLU A 135 19.57 -1.12 5.74
N ASP A 136 20.79 -1.13 6.29
CA ASP A 136 21.02 -0.77 7.70
C ASP A 136 21.91 0.47 7.85
N PRO A 137 21.32 1.70 7.89
CA PRO A 137 22.08 2.93 8.11
C PRO A 137 22.59 3.08 9.56
N THR A 138 22.36 2.09 10.44
CA THR A 138 22.71 2.20 11.86
C THR A 138 24.09 1.68 12.20
N THR A 139 24.84 1.10 11.24
CA THR A 139 26.13 0.45 11.55
C THR A 139 27.36 1.33 11.32
N ASN A 140 27.25 2.54 10.76
CA ASN A 140 28.39 3.38 10.36
C ASN A 140 28.73 4.56 11.28
N ASP A 141 28.20 4.62 12.51
CA ASP A 141 28.46 5.79 13.39
C ASP A 141 29.18 5.44 14.71
N GLN A 142 30.00 4.38 14.74
CA GLN A 142 30.79 4.06 15.92
C GLN A 142 32.26 3.72 15.63
N THR A 143 32.95 4.44 14.77
CA THR A 143 34.44 4.33 14.73
C THR A 143 35.11 5.62 14.23
N GLU A 144 34.86 6.74 14.89
CA GLU A 144 35.78 7.89 14.81
C GLU A 144 35.66 8.77 16.06
N ASP A 145 36.10 8.25 17.21
CA ASP A 145 36.54 9.10 18.34
C ASP A 145 37.41 8.29 19.28
N THR A 146 38.64 7.99 18.84
CA THR A 146 39.78 7.70 19.73
C THR A 146 41.08 7.94 18.99
N LEU A 147 41.55 9.22 19.00
CA LEU A 147 42.99 9.60 19.07
C LEU A 147 43.12 11.02 19.54
#